data_4c0aaec139c14cb97d63db90c1c7c2c7
#
_entry.id   4c0aaec139c14cb97d63db90c1c7c2c7
#
_cell.length_a   1.000
_cell.length_b   1.000
_cell.length_c   1.000
_cell.angle_alpha   90.00
_cell.angle_beta   90.00
_cell.angle_gamma   90.00
#
_symmetry.space_group_name_H-M   'P 1'
#
loop_
_entity.id
_entity.type
_entity.pdbx_description
1 polymer ?
#
loop_
_entity_poly.entity_id
_entity_poly.type
_entity_poly.pdbx_seq_one_letter_code
_entity_poly.pdbx_strand_id
1 'polypeptide(L)'
;MLKDNKTKAFDTRQFGICAIIIGVTLIAFPSNGLTYLIVRFIQALEMLIFAVLFVPRIQQVIKVDRFNLYIHLWWMFYVANTILNVPEVGITPVFTWLNVAIFTLLTTTYWQNDMRSGLKTLVVILSFLTYLNTLLLIFFPDGLWEDPEWIGRGSPVRYLFGNQNQTGLVCILAITMQCIYSFAYKKGRFNLFLLLAVSMAVAMFHNSMTPAIGIVMMTVYILLNRMFKRTGVWFAVFTVIYLGLFMLIVWYGSEIDGVKWATKFVEGTLNKDTTFSKRTIIWENAVKWIKREPLFGYGVQTPDWNDDHLDGSGAHNLWVMLLLNSGMVGCFSFIAIMLMAVRNALRVKSAVTTTAVISLCVILVMSFFEAYSLVYVFLFLMIVYYSAKIPEQLTVES
;
A
#
# COMPACT_ATOMS: atom_id res chain seq x y z
N MET A 1 -8.20 18.41 -41.48
CA MET A 1 -8.40 16.96 -41.25
C MET A 1 -8.85 16.80 -39.77
N LEU A 2 -10.17 16.81 -39.57
CA LEU A 2 -10.79 16.58 -38.26
C LEU A 2 -10.66 15.09 -37.95
N LYS A 3 -9.75 14.73 -37.04
CA LYS A 3 -9.69 13.36 -36.52
C LYS A 3 -10.92 13.13 -35.64
N ASP A 4 -11.74 12.21 -36.14
CA ASP A 4 -12.89 11.60 -35.48
C ASP A 4 -12.61 11.35 -33.99
N ASN A 5 -13.14 12.20 -33.10
CA ASN A 5 -13.19 12.01 -31.67
C ASN A 5 -14.26 10.96 -31.32
N LYS A 6 -14.11 9.74 -31.84
CA LYS A 6 -14.84 8.61 -31.31
C LYS A 6 -14.34 8.41 -29.88
N THR A 7 -15.14 8.79 -28.90
CA THR A 7 -15.02 8.35 -27.52
C THR A 7 -14.77 6.84 -27.57
N LYS A 8 -13.51 6.42 -27.36
CA LYS A 8 -13.18 4.99 -27.35
C LYS A 8 -14.13 4.30 -26.38
N ALA A 9 -14.89 3.35 -26.88
CA ALA A 9 -15.78 2.54 -26.08
C ALA A 9 -14.97 1.91 -24.95
N PHE A 10 -15.54 1.83 -23.76
CA PHE A 10 -14.96 1.16 -22.61
C PHE A 10 -14.54 -0.25 -23.00
N ASP A 11 -13.24 -0.54 -22.98
CA ASP A 11 -12.73 -1.84 -23.35
C ASP A 11 -13.05 -2.87 -22.25
N THR A 12 -14.08 -3.66 -22.49
CA THR A 12 -14.55 -4.70 -21.57
C THR A 12 -13.51 -5.79 -21.30
N ARG A 13 -12.60 -6.04 -22.28
CA ARG A 13 -11.47 -6.96 -22.08
C ARG A 13 -10.46 -6.40 -21.09
N GLN A 14 -10.09 -5.13 -21.24
CA GLN A 14 -9.19 -4.47 -20.30
C GLN A 14 -9.78 -4.45 -18.89
N PHE A 15 -11.08 -4.14 -18.78
CA PHE A 15 -11.79 -4.17 -17.51
C PHE A 15 -11.73 -5.56 -16.88
N GLY A 16 -12.04 -6.61 -17.61
CA GLY A 16 -12.03 -7.99 -17.12
C GLY A 16 -10.65 -8.42 -16.62
N ILE A 17 -9.59 -8.14 -17.37
CA ILE A 17 -8.21 -8.46 -16.98
C ILE A 17 -7.82 -7.69 -15.72
N CYS A 18 -8.07 -6.39 -15.67
CA CYS A 18 -7.77 -5.58 -14.48
C CYS A 18 -8.57 -6.04 -13.25
N ALA A 19 -9.85 -6.39 -13.43
CA ALA A 19 -10.70 -6.86 -12.34
C ALA A 19 -10.18 -8.18 -11.75
N ILE A 20 -9.80 -9.13 -12.60
CA ILE A 20 -9.21 -10.40 -12.17
C ILE A 20 -7.92 -10.17 -11.41
N ILE A 21 -6.98 -9.39 -11.96
CA ILE A 21 -5.68 -9.14 -11.35
C ILE A 21 -5.84 -8.42 -10.00
N ILE A 22 -6.64 -7.36 -9.95
CA ILE A 22 -6.87 -6.60 -8.72
C ILE A 22 -7.63 -7.46 -7.70
N GLY A 23 -8.62 -8.21 -8.13
CA GLY A 23 -9.36 -9.12 -7.25
C GLY A 23 -8.45 -10.17 -6.61
N VAL A 24 -7.56 -10.77 -7.39
CA VAL A 24 -6.62 -11.79 -6.90
C VAL A 24 -5.58 -11.21 -5.95
N THR A 25 -5.10 -9.98 -6.21
CA THR A 25 -4.03 -9.37 -5.40
C THR A 25 -4.54 -8.67 -4.13
N LEU A 26 -5.78 -8.17 -4.13
CA LEU A 26 -6.34 -7.43 -3.00
C LEU A 26 -7.22 -8.29 -2.10
N ILE A 27 -7.86 -9.34 -2.63
CA ILE A 27 -8.73 -10.22 -1.84
C ILE A 27 -7.85 -11.20 -1.05
N ALA A 28 -8.09 -11.26 0.25
CA ALA A 28 -7.47 -12.26 1.10
C ALA A 28 -8.20 -13.61 0.97
N PHE A 29 -7.43 -14.68 0.95
CA PHE A 29 -7.97 -16.04 0.85
C PHE A 29 -7.50 -16.87 2.04
N PRO A 30 -8.34 -17.80 2.55
CA PRO A 30 -7.92 -18.71 3.61
C PRO A 30 -6.73 -19.58 3.19
N SER A 31 -5.83 -19.84 4.12
CA SER A 31 -4.60 -20.60 3.89
C SER A 31 -4.76 -22.13 4.03
N ASN A 32 -5.97 -22.63 4.35
CA ASN A 32 -6.24 -24.02 4.65
C ASN A 32 -7.39 -24.65 3.86
N GLY A 33 -7.45 -25.98 3.80
CA GLY A 33 -8.53 -26.77 3.19
C GLY A 33 -8.68 -26.62 1.68
N LEU A 34 -9.92 -26.71 1.18
CA LEU A 34 -10.25 -26.57 -0.25
C LEU A 34 -9.86 -25.19 -0.78
N THR A 35 -9.96 -24.16 0.05
CA THR A 35 -9.59 -22.79 -0.27
C THR A 35 -8.10 -22.64 -0.55
N TYR A 36 -7.23 -23.42 0.09
CA TYR A 36 -5.81 -23.49 -0.25
C TYR A 36 -5.57 -23.93 -1.70
N LEU A 37 -6.31 -24.93 -2.17
CA LEU A 37 -6.23 -25.36 -3.58
C LEU A 37 -6.67 -24.27 -4.54
N ILE A 38 -7.72 -23.52 -4.19
CA ILE A 38 -8.19 -22.36 -4.96
C ILE A 38 -7.11 -21.29 -5.01
N VAL A 39 -6.47 -20.97 -3.89
CA VAL A 39 -5.35 -20.01 -3.84
C VAL A 39 -4.20 -20.46 -4.74
N ARG A 40 -3.82 -21.75 -4.68
CA ARG A 40 -2.75 -22.31 -5.54
C ARG A 40 -3.13 -22.27 -7.01
N PHE A 41 -4.38 -22.54 -7.35
CA PHE A 41 -4.88 -22.41 -8.72
C PHE A 41 -4.82 -20.94 -9.19
N ILE A 42 -5.22 -19.99 -8.35
CA ILE A 42 -5.15 -18.56 -8.63
C ILE A 42 -3.69 -18.12 -8.83
N GLN A 43 -2.77 -18.56 -7.97
CA GLN A 43 -1.33 -18.29 -8.11
C GLN A 43 -0.77 -18.87 -9.41
N ALA A 44 -1.18 -20.09 -9.78
CA ALA A 44 -0.80 -20.68 -11.06
C ALA A 44 -1.36 -19.87 -12.25
N LEU A 45 -2.58 -19.37 -12.15
CA LEU A 45 -3.19 -18.49 -13.16
C LEU A 45 -2.44 -17.14 -13.23
N GLU A 46 -2.04 -16.56 -12.12
CA GLU A 46 -1.18 -15.37 -12.10
C GLU A 46 0.17 -15.62 -12.79
N MET A 47 0.82 -16.76 -12.51
CA MET A 47 2.06 -17.14 -13.21
C MET A 47 1.84 -17.29 -14.71
N LEU A 48 0.72 -17.88 -15.13
CA LEU A 48 0.37 -18.02 -16.55
C LEU A 48 0.14 -16.66 -17.20
N ILE A 49 -0.63 -15.76 -16.54
CA ILE A 49 -0.87 -14.39 -16.99
C ILE A 49 0.47 -13.64 -17.10
N PHE A 50 1.34 -13.77 -16.10
CA PHE A 50 2.67 -13.19 -16.12
C PHE A 50 3.51 -13.73 -17.29
N ALA A 51 3.56 -15.04 -17.46
CA ALA A 51 4.33 -15.67 -18.53
C ALA A 51 3.83 -15.24 -19.94
N VAL A 52 2.52 -15.21 -20.14
CA VAL A 52 1.92 -14.91 -21.47
C VAL A 52 1.91 -13.42 -21.77
N LEU A 53 1.66 -12.56 -20.78
CA LEU A 53 1.49 -11.13 -21.02
C LEU A 53 2.76 -10.31 -20.71
N PHE A 54 3.48 -10.64 -19.66
CA PHE A 54 4.64 -9.85 -19.20
C PHE A 54 5.92 -10.24 -19.95
N VAL A 55 6.23 -11.54 -20.03
CA VAL A 55 7.49 -12.01 -20.61
C VAL A 55 7.70 -11.48 -22.04
N PRO A 56 6.72 -11.53 -22.96
CA PRO A 56 6.88 -10.96 -24.30
C PRO A 56 7.05 -9.44 -24.32
N ARG A 57 6.63 -8.75 -23.25
CA ARG A 57 6.65 -7.27 -23.15
C ARG A 57 7.71 -6.74 -22.19
N ILE A 58 8.51 -7.63 -21.57
CA ILE A 58 9.51 -7.25 -20.57
C ILE A 58 10.47 -6.18 -21.09
N GLN A 59 10.87 -6.26 -22.35
CA GLN A 59 11.73 -5.25 -22.95
C GLN A 59 11.02 -3.88 -23.07
N GLN A 60 9.73 -3.87 -23.38
CA GLN A 60 8.95 -2.64 -23.46
C GLN A 60 8.77 -2.03 -22.06
N VAL A 61 8.44 -2.85 -21.06
CA VAL A 61 8.25 -2.42 -19.66
C VAL A 61 9.54 -1.84 -19.08
N ILE A 62 10.68 -2.48 -19.32
CA ILE A 62 11.99 -2.05 -18.78
C ILE A 62 12.56 -0.88 -19.58
N LYS A 63 12.47 -0.88 -20.92
CA LYS A 63 13.01 0.19 -21.77
C LYS A 63 12.23 1.50 -21.65
N VAL A 64 10.92 1.43 -21.40
CA VAL A 64 10.05 2.62 -21.37
C VAL A 64 10.28 3.46 -20.12
N ASP A 65 10.65 2.84 -19.00
CA ASP A 65 10.72 3.58 -17.75
C ASP A 65 11.75 3.02 -16.76
N ARG A 66 12.79 3.83 -16.47
CA ARG A 66 13.80 3.48 -15.46
C ARG A 66 13.20 3.25 -14.08
N PHE A 67 12.08 3.88 -13.77
CA PHE A 67 11.38 3.70 -12.51
C PHE A 67 10.94 2.24 -12.30
N ASN A 68 10.36 1.62 -13.34
CA ASN A 68 9.97 0.21 -13.28
C ASN A 68 11.19 -0.72 -13.14
N LEU A 69 12.29 -0.41 -13.86
CA LEU A 69 13.53 -1.16 -13.70
C LEU A 69 14.02 -1.16 -12.24
N TYR A 70 14.02 0.00 -11.59
CA TYR A 70 14.46 0.08 -10.18
C TYR A 70 13.53 -0.65 -9.23
N ILE A 71 12.22 -0.62 -9.45
CA ILE A 71 11.25 -1.43 -8.69
C ILE A 71 11.60 -2.91 -8.81
N HIS A 72 11.81 -3.43 -10.03
CA HIS A 72 12.12 -4.83 -10.23
C HIS A 72 13.48 -5.25 -9.68
N LEU A 73 14.51 -4.41 -9.82
CA LEU A 73 15.81 -4.67 -9.21
C LEU A 73 15.72 -4.72 -7.67
N TRP A 74 14.94 -3.83 -7.08
CA TRP A 74 14.70 -3.84 -5.64
C TRP A 74 13.99 -5.13 -5.20
N TRP A 75 12.95 -5.55 -5.92
CA TRP A 75 12.24 -6.79 -5.61
C TRP A 75 13.09 -8.05 -5.82
N MET A 76 13.92 -8.08 -6.86
CA MET A 76 14.87 -9.17 -7.06
C MET A 76 15.85 -9.29 -5.88
N PHE A 77 16.39 -8.15 -5.42
CA PHE A 77 17.23 -8.12 -4.23
C PHE A 77 16.47 -8.62 -3.00
N TYR A 78 15.26 -8.11 -2.74
CA TYR A 78 14.45 -8.46 -1.58
C TYR A 78 14.09 -9.96 -1.55
N VAL A 79 13.70 -10.51 -2.69
CA VAL A 79 13.39 -11.94 -2.87
C VAL A 79 14.64 -12.79 -2.67
N ALA A 80 15.75 -12.44 -3.32
CA ALA A 80 17.01 -13.18 -3.19
C ALA A 80 17.51 -13.16 -1.74
N ASN A 81 17.50 -11.99 -1.09
CA ASN A 81 17.87 -11.87 0.32
C ASN A 81 16.99 -12.73 1.24
N THR A 82 15.69 -12.79 0.98
CA THR A 82 14.77 -13.62 1.79
C THR A 82 15.02 -15.11 1.57
N ILE A 83 15.15 -15.58 0.33
CA ILE A 83 15.37 -17.01 0.05
C ILE A 83 16.70 -17.49 0.64
N LEU A 84 17.73 -16.63 0.62
CA LEU A 84 19.05 -16.99 1.15
C LEU A 84 19.09 -17.06 2.69
N ASN A 85 18.35 -16.20 3.37
CA ASN A 85 18.39 -16.09 4.83
C ASN A 85 17.25 -16.86 5.53
N VAL A 86 16.14 -17.12 4.85
CA VAL A 86 14.95 -17.76 5.42
C VAL A 86 14.43 -18.84 4.44
N PRO A 87 15.13 -19.98 4.32
CA PRO A 87 14.75 -21.02 3.36
C PRO A 87 13.34 -21.58 3.57
N GLU A 88 12.84 -21.54 4.81
CA GLU A 88 11.50 -22.03 5.19
C GLU A 88 10.35 -21.27 4.50
N VAL A 89 10.56 -20.01 4.13
CA VAL A 89 9.57 -19.20 3.41
C VAL A 89 9.39 -19.67 1.97
N GLY A 90 10.36 -20.41 1.44
CA GLY A 90 10.32 -21.01 0.11
C GLY A 90 10.16 -19.97 -1.00
N ILE A 91 9.24 -20.24 -1.93
CA ILE A 91 9.01 -19.39 -3.11
C ILE A 91 7.95 -18.29 -2.90
N THR A 92 7.37 -18.17 -1.71
CA THR A 92 6.31 -17.18 -1.42
C THR A 92 6.70 -15.73 -1.78
N PRO A 93 7.95 -15.26 -1.50
CA PRO A 93 8.37 -13.92 -1.90
C PRO A 93 8.38 -13.70 -3.41
N VAL A 94 8.57 -14.77 -4.21
CA VAL A 94 8.49 -14.68 -5.68
C VAL A 94 7.07 -14.35 -6.13
N PHE A 95 6.04 -14.95 -5.53
CA PHE A 95 4.65 -14.61 -5.85
C PHE A 95 4.33 -13.16 -5.49
N THR A 96 4.84 -12.67 -4.37
CA THR A 96 4.69 -11.28 -3.98
C THR A 96 5.31 -10.33 -5.01
N TRP A 97 6.50 -10.67 -5.52
CA TRP A 97 7.13 -9.92 -6.61
C TRP A 97 6.33 -9.99 -7.91
N LEU A 98 5.80 -11.18 -8.28
CA LEU A 98 4.96 -11.34 -9.47
C LEU A 98 3.75 -10.39 -9.45
N ASN A 99 3.09 -10.21 -8.31
CA ASN A 99 2.00 -9.25 -8.16
C ASN A 99 2.44 -7.82 -8.49
N VAL A 100 3.61 -7.40 -8.01
CA VAL A 100 4.17 -6.07 -8.37
C VAL A 100 4.50 -6.00 -9.85
N ALA A 101 5.04 -7.06 -10.45
CA ALA A 101 5.34 -7.12 -11.88
C ALA A 101 4.07 -6.99 -12.73
N ILE A 102 2.98 -7.62 -12.32
CA ILE A 102 1.68 -7.51 -12.98
C ILE A 102 1.14 -6.07 -12.87
N PHE A 103 1.24 -5.42 -11.71
CA PHE A 103 0.86 -4.00 -11.58
C PHE A 103 1.71 -3.08 -12.46
N THR A 104 3.02 -3.33 -12.57
CA THR A 104 3.88 -2.58 -13.49
C THR A 104 3.46 -2.76 -14.95
N LEU A 105 3.08 -3.96 -15.34
CA LEU A 105 2.54 -4.24 -16.68
C LEU A 105 1.24 -3.47 -16.93
N LEU A 106 0.30 -3.50 -15.97
CA LEU A 106 -0.96 -2.76 -16.09
C LEU A 106 -0.71 -1.25 -16.25
N THR A 107 0.15 -0.67 -15.43
CA THR A 107 0.45 0.76 -15.46
C THR A 107 1.17 1.17 -16.74
N THR A 108 2.07 0.35 -17.27
CA THR A 108 2.86 0.68 -18.47
C THR A 108 2.12 0.37 -19.79
N THR A 109 1.33 -0.68 -19.83
CA THR A 109 0.68 -1.11 -21.08
C THR A 109 -0.68 -0.47 -21.27
N TYR A 110 -1.46 -0.38 -20.19
CA TYR A 110 -2.85 0.13 -20.28
C TYR A 110 -2.92 1.62 -19.97
N TRP A 111 -2.23 2.10 -18.95
CA TRP A 111 -2.26 3.51 -18.59
C TRP A 111 -1.52 4.41 -19.58
N GLN A 112 -0.49 3.93 -20.25
CA GLN A 112 0.20 4.73 -21.26
C GLN A 112 -0.63 4.92 -22.53
N ASN A 113 -1.45 3.92 -22.90
CA ASN A 113 -2.24 3.96 -24.13
C ASN A 113 -3.61 4.64 -23.96
N ASP A 114 -4.24 4.43 -22.77
CA ASP A 114 -5.53 5.03 -22.43
C ASP A 114 -5.66 5.17 -20.91
N MET A 115 -5.04 6.21 -20.38
CA MET A 115 -5.02 6.47 -18.95
C MET A 115 -6.41 6.74 -18.39
N ARG A 116 -7.32 7.34 -19.19
CA ARG A 116 -8.70 7.60 -18.76
C ARG A 116 -9.47 6.32 -18.50
N SER A 117 -9.39 5.38 -19.43
CA SER A 117 -10.04 4.08 -19.27
C SER A 117 -9.44 3.27 -18.14
N GLY A 118 -8.11 3.23 -18.03
CA GLY A 118 -7.41 2.56 -16.93
C GLY A 118 -7.78 3.11 -15.55
N LEU A 119 -7.77 4.44 -15.40
CA LEU A 119 -8.15 5.10 -14.15
C LEU A 119 -9.62 4.84 -13.80
N LYS A 120 -10.53 4.97 -14.77
CA LYS A 120 -11.95 4.65 -14.58
C LYS A 120 -12.17 3.21 -14.17
N THR A 121 -11.46 2.28 -14.79
CA THR A 121 -11.50 0.85 -14.47
C THR A 121 -11.12 0.60 -13.01
N LEU A 122 -9.99 1.16 -12.56
CA LEU A 122 -9.54 1.03 -11.17
C LEU A 122 -10.54 1.62 -10.18
N VAL A 123 -11.07 2.81 -10.48
CA VAL A 123 -12.09 3.45 -9.65
C VAL A 123 -13.33 2.57 -9.50
N VAL A 124 -13.82 2.00 -10.59
CA VAL A 124 -15.01 1.13 -10.55
C VAL A 124 -14.74 -0.13 -9.73
N ILE A 125 -13.62 -0.80 -9.97
CA ILE A 125 -13.28 -2.05 -9.27
C ILE A 125 -13.07 -1.80 -7.77
N LEU A 126 -12.25 -0.80 -7.43
CA LEU A 126 -11.95 -0.51 -6.02
C LEU A 126 -13.17 -0.02 -5.25
N SER A 127 -14.03 0.81 -5.88
CA SER A 127 -15.30 1.22 -5.27
C SER A 127 -16.22 0.02 -5.05
N PHE A 128 -16.38 -0.83 -6.07
CA PHE A 128 -17.18 -2.05 -5.96
C PHE A 128 -16.69 -2.97 -4.83
N LEU A 129 -15.39 -3.24 -4.79
CA LEU A 129 -14.80 -4.10 -3.76
C LEU A 129 -14.94 -3.49 -2.36
N THR A 130 -14.81 -2.17 -2.22
CA THR A 130 -15.02 -1.49 -0.93
C THR A 130 -16.47 -1.61 -0.48
N TYR A 131 -17.44 -1.41 -1.37
CA TYR A 131 -18.86 -1.57 -1.04
C TYR A 131 -19.24 -3.03 -0.77
N LEU A 132 -18.68 -3.96 -1.54
CA LEU A 132 -18.86 -5.40 -1.30
C LEU A 132 -18.33 -5.80 0.08
N ASN A 133 -17.12 -5.35 0.44
CA ASN A 133 -16.56 -5.59 1.77
C ASN A 133 -17.47 -5.02 2.88
N THR A 134 -18.00 -3.82 2.68
CA THR A 134 -18.92 -3.21 3.66
C THR A 134 -20.22 -4.00 3.79
N LEU A 135 -20.76 -4.48 2.67
CA LEU A 135 -21.95 -5.34 2.67
C LEU A 135 -21.66 -6.66 3.40
N LEU A 136 -20.52 -7.28 3.12
CA LEU A 136 -20.11 -8.51 3.81
C LEU A 136 -19.94 -8.30 5.32
N LEU A 137 -19.41 -7.14 5.76
CA LEU A 137 -19.33 -6.81 7.19
C LEU A 137 -20.69 -6.72 7.88
N ILE A 138 -21.72 -6.27 7.18
CA ILE A 138 -23.09 -6.22 7.74
C ILE A 138 -23.64 -7.63 7.95
N PHE A 139 -23.39 -8.55 7.02
CA PHE A 139 -23.88 -9.92 7.10
C PHE A 139 -22.98 -10.84 7.94
N PHE A 140 -21.68 -10.56 7.99
CA PHE A 140 -20.66 -11.34 8.69
C PHE A 140 -19.83 -10.45 9.60
N PRO A 141 -20.42 -9.89 10.69
CA PRO A 141 -19.73 -8.96 11.58
C PRO A 141 -18.53 -9.58 12.27
N ASP A 142 -18.56 -10.87 12.55
CA ASP A 142 -17.49 -11.63 13.20
C ASP A 142 -16.39 -12.08 12.22
N GLY A 143 -16.48 -11.66 10.96
CA GLY A 143 -15.52 -11.99 9.91
C GLY A 143 -15.97 -13.10 8.98
N LEU A 144 -15.21 -13.32 7.90
CA LEU A 144 -15.51 -14.32 6.88
C LEU A 144 -14.85 -15.67 7.19
N TRP A 145 -13.67 -15.64 7.83
CA TRP A 145 -12.95 -16.84 8.30
C TRP A 145 -11.92 -16.44 9.37
N GLU A 146 -11.42 -17.45 10.06
CA GLU A 146 -10.28 -17.32 10.98
C GLU A 146 -9.01 -17.88 10.34
N ASP A 147 -7.90 -17.17 10.55
CA ASP A 147 -6.59 -17.57 10.10
C ASP A 147 -5.87 -18.31 11.25
N PRO A 148 -5.62 -19.64 11.12
CA PRO A 148 -5.05 -20.44 12.21
C PRO A 148 -3.67 -19.97 12.66
N GLU A 149 -2.87 -19.39 11.76
CA GLU A 149 -1.52 -18.88 12.08
C GLU A 149 -1.55 -17.72 13.06
N TRP A 150 -2.70 -17.05 13.21
CA TRP A 150 -2.88 -15.88 14.06
C TRP A 150 -3.65 -16.17 15.36
N ILE A 151 -4.07 -17.41 15.59
CA ILE A 151 -4.70 -17.82 16.86
C ILE A 151 -3.65 -17.70 17.97
N GLY A 152 -3.95 -16.88 18.98
CA GLY A 152 -3.03 -16.59 20.10
C GLY A 152 -1.97 -15.51 19.84
N ARG A 153 -1.81 -15.03 18.58
CA ARG A 153 -0.83 -14.00 18.20
C ARG A 153 -1.44 -12.62 17.91
N GLY A 154 -2.76 -12.53 17.86
CA GLY A 154 -3.48 -11.30 17.56
C GLY A 154 -4.93 -11.60 17.18
N SER A 155 -5.52 -10.81 16.27
CA SER A 155 -6.84 -11.14 15.75
C SER A 155 -6.74 -12.16 14.62
N PRO A 156 -7.26 -13.40 14.77
CA PRO A 156 -7.30 -14.38 13.71
C PRO A 156 -8.35 -14.04 12.66
N VAL A 157 -9.30 -13.17 12.98
CA VAL A 157 -10.44 -12.81 12.14
C VAL A 157 -9.99 -12.14 10.84
N ARG A 158 -10.52 -12.61 9.72
CA ARG A 158 -10.25 -12.09 8.39
C ARG A 158 -11.51 -11.66 7.68
N TYR A 159 -11.38 -10.59 6.92
CA TYR A 159 -12.41 -9.99 6.07
C TYR A 159 -11.99 -10.09 4.60
N LEU A 160 -12.75 -9.50 3.69
CA LEU A 160 -12.47 -9.60 2.24
C LEU A 160 -11.03 -9.20 1.87
N PHE A 161 -10.43 -8.24 2.56
CA PHE A 161 -9.07 -7.76 2.30
C PHE A 161 -8.05 -8.23 3.36
N GLY A 162 -8.37 -9.21 4.16
CA GLY A 162 -7.53 -9.69 5.25
C GLY A 162 -7.91 -9.11 6.60
N ASN A 163 -6.95 -8.61 7.36
CA ASN A 163 -7.23 -8.02 8.68
C ASN A 163 -7.82 -6.60 8.57
N GLN A 164 -8.24 -6.07 9.71
CA GLN A 164 -8.88 -4.75 9.84
C GLN A 164 -8.01 -3.61 9.24
N ASN A 165 -6.71 -3.65 9.47
CA ASN A 165 -5.79 -2.61 9.01
C ASN A 165 -5.56 -2.67 7.49
N GLN A 166 -5.48 -3.88 6.91
CA GLN A 166 -5.40 -4.07 5.46
C GLN A 166 -6.69 -3.60 4.77
N THR A 167 -7.85 -3.87 5.36
CA THR A 167 -9.13 -3.33 4.89
C THR A 167 -9.09 -1.80 4.79
N GLY A 168 -8.58 -1.14 5.82
CA GLY A 168 -8.42 0.32 5.81
C GLY A 168 -7.48 0.84 4.72
N LEU A 169 -6.40 0.12 4.44
CA LEU A 169 -5.46 0.47 3.36
C LEU A 169 -6.13 0.43 1.98
N VAL A 170 -6.95 -0.61 1.71
CA VAL A 170 -7.71 -0.70 0.45
C VAL A 170 -8.75 0.42 0.35
N CYS A 171 -9.39 0.80 1.45
CA CYS A 171 -10.28 1.96 1.49
C CYS A 171 -9.55 3.26 1.11
N ILE A 172 -8.35 3.49 1.65
CA ILE A 172 -7.53 4.67 1.28
C ILE A 172 -7.13 4.62 -0.21
N LEU A 173 -6.81 3.45 -0.73
CA LEU A 173 -6.52 3.27 -2.16
C LEU A 173 -7.73 3.65 -3.02
N ALA A 174 -8.92 3.16 -2.67
CA ALA A 174 -10.17 3.48 -3.37
C ALA A 174 -10.49 5.00 -3.33
N ILE A 175 -10.37 5.62 -2.15
CA ILE A 175 -10.54 7.07 -1.96
C ILE A 175 -9.53 7.84 -2.82
N THR A 176 -8.26 7.43 -2.82
CA THR A 176 -7.19 8.06 -3.59
C THR A 176 -7.49 8.05 -5.09
N MET A 177 -7.83 6.87 -5.63
CA MET A 177 -8.13 6.72 -7.06
C MET A 177 -9.38 7.49 -7.46
N GLN A 178 -10.44 7.45 -6.63
CA GLN A 178 -11.65 8.25 -6.86
C GLN A 178 -11.38 9.75 -6.79
N CYS A 179 -10.54 10.20 -5.85
CA CYS A 179 -10.14 11.60 -5.71
C CYS A 179 -9.38 12.09 -6.94
N ILE A 180 -8.38 11.31 -7.41
CA ILE A 180 -7.64 11.57 -8.65
C ILE A 180 -8.60 11.68 -9.83
N TYR A 181 -9.52 10.72 -9.99
CA TYR A 181 -10.52 10.73 -11.05
C TYR A 181 -11.42 11.96 -10.98
N SER A 182 -11.86 12.33 -9.77
CA SER A 182 -12.75 13.48 -9.57
C SER A 182 -12.06 14.81 -9.89
N PHE A 183 -10.78 14.96 -9.58
CA PHE A 183 -10.00 16.15 -9.94
C PHE A 183 -9.66 16.20 -11.42
N ALA A 184 -9.32 15.06 -12.03
CA ALA A 184 -8.97 14.96 -13.45
C ALA A 184 -10.19 15.27 -14.35
N TYR A 185 -11.34 14.66 -14.07
CA TYR A 185 -12.48 14.69 -14.98
C TYR A 185 -13.68 15.50 -14.46
N LYS A 186 -13.57 16.11 -13.27
CA LYS A 186 -14.64 16.87 -12.60
C LYS A 186 -15.94 16.07 -12.44
N LYS A 187 -15.83 14.74 -12.33
CA LYS A 187 -16.95 13.78 -12.22
C LYS A 187 -16.77 12.87 -11.01
N GLY A 188 -17.85 12.23 -10.55
CA GLY A 188 -17.80 11.21 -9.50
C GLY A 188 -17.61 11.75 -8.08
N ARG A 189 -17.91 13.03 -7.81
CA ARG A 189 -17.82 13.62 -6.46
C ARG A 189 -18.74 12.93 -5.47
N PHE A 190 -19.94 12.55 -5.88
CA PHE A 190 -20.88 11.83 -5.02
C PHE A 190 -20.27 10.49 -4.56
N ASN A 191 -19.69 9.72 -5.49
CA ASN A 191 -19.02 8.45 -5.15
C ASN A 191 -17.81 8.69 -4.22
N LEU A 192 -17.08 9.79 -4.36
CA LEU A 192 -16.00 10.17 -3.45
C LEU A 192 -16.50 10.36 -2.02
N PHE A 193 -17.57 11.12 -1.83
CA PHE A 193 -18.16 11.35 -0.51
C PHE A 193 -18.74 10.06 0.07
N LEU A 194 -19.37 9.24 -0.76
CA LEU A 194 -19.89 7.94 -0.34
C LEU A 194 -18.76 7.00 0.11
N LEU A 195 -17.66 6.93 -0.64
CA LEU A 195 -16.47 6.16 -0.26
C LEU A 195 -15.88 6.63 1.07
N LEU A 196 -15.77 7.95 1.28
CA LEU A 196 -15.28 8.50 2.55
C LEU A 196 -16.19 8.09 3.72
N ALA A 197 -17.51 8.24 3.57
CA ALA A 197 -18.47 7.89 4.61
C ALA A 197 -18.46 6.39 4.93
N VAL A 198 -18.50 5.55 3.90
CA VAL A 198 -18.49 4.08 4.03
C VAL A 198 -17.17 3.61 4.63
N SER A 199 -16.03 4.12 4.15
CA SER A 199 -14.72 3.75 4.69
C SER A 199 -14.55 4.16 6.15
N MET A 200 -15.09 5.34 6.55
CA MET A 200 -15.09 5.77 7.94
C MET A 200 -15.96 4.84 8.80
N ALA A 201 -17.16 4.48 8.32
CA ALA A 201 -18.03 3.53 9.03
C ALA A 201 -17.35 2.18 9.22
N VAL A 202 -16.64 1.65 8.20
CA VAL A 202 -15.85 0.42 8.30
C VAL A 202 -14.72 0.55 9.33
N ALA A 203 -13.98 1.66 9.33
CA ALA A 203 -12.90 1.89 10.31
C ALA A 203 -13.43 1.97 11.75
N MET A 204 -14.58 2.62 11.94
CA MET A 204 -15.25 2.70 13.26
C MET A 204 -15.81 1.34 13.70
N PHE A 205 -16.42 0.59 12.79
CA PHE A 205 -16.91 -0.77 13.06
C PHE A 205 -15.80 -1.68 13.56
N HIS A 206 -14.64 -1.62 12.91
CA HIS A 206 -13.46 -2.39 13.29
C HIS A 206 -12.73 -1.82 14.51
N ASN A 207 -13.15 -0.70 15.06
CA ASN A 207 -12.41 0.03 16.10
C ASN A 207 -10.93 0.24 15.75
N SER A 208 -10.67 0.48 14.45
CA SER A 208 -9.30 0.60 13.90
C SER A 208 -8.91 2.06 13.71
N MET A 209 -8.06 2.55 14.62
CA MET A 209 -7.66 3.98 14.66
C MET A 209 -6.76 4.36 13.49
N THR A 210 -5.87 3.47 13.04
CA THR A 210 -4.92 3.77 11.96
C THR A 210 -5.61 4.09 10.63
N PRO A 211 -6.55 3.28 10.12
CA PRO A 211 -7.38 3.65 8.98
C PRO A 211 -8.21 4.90 9.19
N ALA A 212 -8.81 5.08 10.39
CA ALA A 212 -9.62 6.26 10.68
C ALA A 212 -8.80 7.56 10.55
N ILE A 213 -7.58 7.59 11.08
CA ILE A 213 -6.66 8.72 10.93
C ILE A 213 -6.37 8.97 9.44
N GLY A 214 -6.08 7.92 8.65
CA GLY A 214 -5.84 8.05 7.22
C GLY A 214 -7.02 8.66 6.47
N ILE A 215 -8.26 8.21 6.77
CA ILE A 215 -9.49 8.72 6.15
C ILE A 215 -9.73 10.18 6.54
N VAL A 216 -9.52 10.54 7.82
CA VAL A 216 -9.60 11.94 8.29
C VAL A 216 -8.60 12.81 7.54
N MET A 217 -7.34 12.39 7.42
CA MET A 217 -6.33 13.14 6.68
C MET A 217 -6.72 13.35 5.23
N MET A 218 -7.23 12.31 4.54
CA MET A 218 -7.74 12.44 3.16
C MET A 218 -8.93 13.39 3.09
N THR A 219 -9.85 13.33 4.05
CA THR A 219 -11.02 14.24 4.12
C THR A 219 -10.57 15.68 4.27
N VAL A 220 -9.67 15.96 5.22
CA VAL A 220 -9.09 17.30 5.44
C VAL A 220 -8.39 17.80 4.17
N TYR A 221 -7.60 16.94 3.52
CA TYR A 221 -6.97 17.29 2.25
C TYR A 221 -8.00 17.66 1.18
N ILE A 222 -9.05 16.86 0.99
CA ILE A 222 -10.09 17.11 -0.03
C ILE A 222 -10.79 18.45 0.21
N LEU A 223 -11.13 18.76 1.45
CA LEU A 223 -11.78 20.02 1.84
C LEU A 223 -10.85 21.23 1.67
N LEU A 224 -9.57 21.07 2.02
CA LEU A 224 -8.57 22.14 2.05
C LEU A 224 -7.56 22.05 0.89
N ASN A 225 -7.90 21.38 -0.21
CA ASN A 225 -6.96 21.10 -1.31
C ASN A 225 -6.24 22.35 -1.86
N ARG A 226 -6.90 23.52 -1.81
CA ARG A 226 -6.31 24.81 -2.26
C ARG A 226 -5.09 25.22 -1.44
N MET A 227 -4.99 24.82 -0.16
CA MET A 227 -3.85 25.12 0.71
C MET A 227 -2.61 24.29 0.32
N PHE A 228 -2.80 23.12 -0.29
CA PHE A 228 -1.74 22.18 -0.65
C PHE A 228 -1.09 22.45 -2.02
N LYS A 229 -1.36 23.61 -2.66
CA LYS A 229 -0.79 23.97 -3.97
C LYS A 229 0.75 23.93 -4.00
N ARG A 230 1.43 24.20 -2.87
CA ARG A 230 2.88 24.05 -2.72
C ARG A 230 3.25 22.64 -2.25
N THR A 231 2.82 21.63 -2.98
CA THR A 231 2.92 20.20 -2.61
C THR A 231 4.34 19.81 -2.18
N GLY A 232 5.38 20.29 -2.87
CA GLY A 232 6.78 20.00 -2.53
C GLY A 232 7.18 20.53 -1.16
N VAL A 233 6.69 21.71 -0.75
CA VAL A 233 6.95 22.28 0.59
C VAL A 233 6.25 21.43 1.64
N TRP A 234 5.00 21.08 1.43
CA TRP A 234 4.25 20.22 2.36
C TRP A 234 4.88 18.84 2.50
N PHE A 235 5.33 18.24 1.40
CA PHE A 235 6.04 16.97 1.44
C PHE A 235 7.37 17.07 2.21
N ALA A 236 8.14 18.15 2.01
CA ALA A 236 9.37 18.36 2.76
C ALA A 236 9.14 18.55 4.26
N VAL A 237 8.16 19.39 4.64
CA VAL A 237 7.77 19.61 6.05
C VAL A 237 7.29 18.28 6.66
N PHE A 238 6.42 17.56 5.95
CA PHE A 238 5.96 16.23 6.37
C PHE A 238 7.15 15.29 6.62
N THR A 239 8.09 15.22 5.67
CA THR A 239 9.25 14.32 5.76
C THR A 239 10.12 14.64 6.98
N VAL A 240 10.38 15.92 7.25
CA VAL A 240 11.18 16.34 8.42
C VAL A 240 10.48 15.95 9.73
N ILE A 241 9.17 16.23 9.84
CA ILE A 241 8.39 15.88 11.04
C ILE A 241 8.34 14.36 11.20
N TYR A 242 8.07 13.63 10.11
CA TYR A 242 7.98 12.18 10.12
C TYR A 242 9.28 11.50 10.55
N LEU A 243 10.41 11.94 9.98
CA LEU A 243 11.74 11.44 10.37
C LEU A 243 12.08 11.79 11.81
N GLY A 244 11.76 13.02 12.26
CA GLY A 244 11.93 13.42 13.65
C GLY A 244 11.16 12.53 14.62
N LEU A 245 9.89 12.25 14.32
CA LEU A 245 9.06 11.34 15.10
C LEU A 245 9.58 9.90 15.07
N PHE A 246 10.04 9.42 13.90
CA PHE A 246 10.62 8.09 13.78
C PHE A 246 11.88 7.96 14.67
N MET A 247 12.79 8.90 14.60
CA MET A 247 14.00 8.89 15.42
C MET A 247 13.66 8.98 16.91
N LEU A 248 12.73 9.87 17.29
CA LEU A 248 12.35 10.09 18.68
C LEU A 248 11.62 8.89 19.29
N ILE A 249 10.63 8.32 18.58
CA ILE A 249 9.73 7.31 19.16
C ILE A 249 10.22 5.90 18.89
N VAL A 250 10.75 5.62 17.69
CA VAL A 250 11.09 4.26 17.26
C VAL A 250 12.54 3.94 17.58
N TRP A 251 13.48 4.86 17.26
CA TRP A 251 14.91 4.58 17.36
C TRP A 251 15.48 4.83 18.75
N TYR A 252 15.07 5.91 19.39
CA TYR A 252 15.54 6.30 20.73
C TYR A 252 14.48 6.18 21.82
N GLY A 253 13.30 5.61 21.51
CA GLY A 253 12.15 5.60 22.41
C GLY A 253 12.40 4.96 23.75
N SER A 254 13.27 3.94 23.84
CA SER A 254 13.66 3.30 25.09
C SER A 254 14.64 4.11 25.93
N GLU A 255 15.40 5.03 25.29
CA GLU A 255 16.48 5.80 25.94
C GLU A 255 16.00 7.17 26.45
N ILE A 256 14.82 7.63 26.04
CA ILE A 256 14.32 8.98 26.36
C ILE A 256 13.15 8.91 27.33
N ASP A 257 13.35 9.40 28.56
CA ASP A 257 12.28 9.47 29.59
C ASP A 257 11.07 10.31 29.17
N GLY A 258 11.24 11.28 28.27
CA GLY A 258 10.15 12.07 27.69
C GLY A 258 9.18 11.26 26.82
N VAL A 259 9.61 10.13 26.24
CA VAL A 259 8.72 9.23 25.49
C VAL A 259 7.81 8.43 26.42
N LYS A 260 8.27 8.11 27.64
CA LYS A 260 7.42 7.51 28.67
C LYS A 260 6.27 8.43 29.07
N TRP A 261 6.47 9.76 29.04
CA TRP A 261 5.38 10.71 29.23
C TRP A 261 4.39 10.69 28.05
N ALA A 262 4.88 10.68 26.82
CA ALA A 262 4.03 10.62 25.63
C ALA A 262 3.23 9.30 25.56
N THR A 263 3.84 8.17 25.91
CA THR A 263 3.11 6.89 26.04
C THR A 263 2.04 6.95 27.11
N LYS A 264 2.33 7.45 28.31
CA LYS A 264 1.35 7.65 29.38
C LYS A 264 0.22 8.60 28.98
N PHE A 265 0.53 9.67 28.22
CA PHE A 265 -0.49 10.60 27.71
C PHE A 265 -1.42 9.94 26.71
N VAL A 266 -0.86 9.15 25.79
CA VAL A 266 -1.64 8.41 24.78
C VAL A 266 -2.47 7.31 25.46
N GLU A 267 -1.91 6.58 26.40
CA GLU A 267 -2.61 5.55 27.19
C GLU A 267 -3.76 6.15 28.00
N GLY A 268 -3.49 7.25 28.71
CA GLY A 268 -4.50 7.92 29.54
C GLY A 268 -5.62 8.60 28.76
N THR A 269 -5.35 9.04 27.53
CA THR A 269 -6.33 9.79 26.70
C THR A 269 -7.15 8.85 25.82
N LEU A 270 -6.57 7.74 25.34
CA LEU A 270 -7.21 6.84 24.38
C LEU A 270 -7.79 5.57 25.02
N ASN A 271 -7.64 5.39 26.33
CA ASN A 271 -8.12 4.22 27.08
C ASN A 271 -7.74 2.87 26.44
N LYS A 272 -6.57 2.82 25.75
CA LYS A 272 -6.03 1.65 25.08
C LYS A 272 -4.77 1.16 25.76
N ASP A 273 -4.95 0.33 26.78
CA ASP A 273 -3.92 -0.07 27.75
C ASP A 273 -2.76 -0.91 27.20
N THR A 274 -2.79 -1.44 25.99
CA THR A 274 -1.80 -2.45 25.63
C THR A 274 -1.14 -2.30 24.27
N THR A 275 -1.72 -1.55 23.33
CA THR A 275 -1.25 -1.57 21.94
C THR A 275 -0.03 -0.70 21.68
N PHE A 276 0.09 0.44 22.32
CA PHE A 276 1.24 1.33 22.09
C PHE A 276 2.46 0.88 22.91
N SER A 277 2.24 0.47 24.18
CA SER A 277 3.32 -0.03 25.05
C SER A 277 4.00 -1.28 24.48
N LYS A 278 3.23 -2.23 23.94
CA LYS A 278 3.80 -3.42 23.28
C LYS A 278 4.60 -3.07 22.04
N ARG A 279 4.18 -2.08 21.23
CA ARG A 279 4.92 -1.66 20.03
C ARG A 279 6.26 -1.03 20.36
N THR A 280 6.38 -0.28 21.44
CA THR A 280 7.68 0.28 21.85
C THR A 280 8.68 -0.83 22.23
N ILE A 281 8.24 -1.90 22.88
CA ILE A 281 9.07 -3.08 23.19
C ILE A 281 9.50 -3.78 21.91
N ILE A 282 8.55 -3.99 20.98
CA ILE A 282 8.83 -4.58 19.65
C ILE A 282 9.90 -3.75 18.92
N TRP A 283 9.75 -2.43 18.89
CA TRP A 283 10.69 -1.55 18.19
C TRP A 283 12.07 -1.53 18.86
N GLU A 284 12.12 -1.53 20.20
CA GLU A 284 13.38 -1.64 20.93
C GLU A 284 14.12 -2.93 20.59
N ASN A 285 13.43 -4.07 20.60
CA ASN A 285 14.01 -5.35 20.23
C ASN A 285 14.42 -5.35 18.75
N ALA A 286 13.58 -4.84 17.86
CA ALA A 286 13.92 -4.71 16.44
C ALA A 286 15.18 -3.88 16.19
N VAL A 287 15.36 -2.76 16.89
CA VAL A 287 16.56 -1.92 16.77
C VAL A 287 17.81 -2.69 17.22
N LYS A 288 17.72 -3.54 18.27
CA LYS A 288 18.82 -4.40 18.69
C LYS A 288 19.24 -5.39 17.58
N TRP A 289 18.25 -5.99 16.90
CA TRP A 289 18.51 -6.91 15.79
C TRP A 289 19.01 -6.18 14.54
N ILE A 290 18.47 -5.01 14.17
CA ILE A 290 18.95 -4.19 13.06
C ILE A 290 20.43 -3.82 13.25
N LYS A 291 20.85 -3.49 14.49
CA LYS A 291 22.27 -3.18 14.79
C LYS A 291 23.21 -4.37 14.60
N ARG A 292 22.74 -5.64 14.66
CA ARG A 292 23.54 -6.85 14.42
C ARG A 292 23.78 -7.12 12.94
N GLU A 293 22.73 -6.94 12.09
CA GLU A 293 22.78 -7.14 10.65
C GLU A 293 22.32 -5.89 9.90
N PRO A 294 23.11 -4.78 9.94
CA PRO A 294 22.63 -3.49 9.47
C PRO A 294 22.58 -3.36 7.95
N LEU A 295 23.39 -4.13 7.19
CA LEU A 295 23.55 -3.90 5.75
C LEU A 295 22.46 -4.56 4.92
N PHE A 296 22.20 -5.86 5.14
CA PHE A 296 21.29 -6.64 4.31
C PHE A 296 20.06 -7.13 5.08
N GLY A 297 20.10 -7.09 6.42
CA GLY A 297 19.02 -7.60 7.27
C GLY A 297 18.88 -9.12 7.20
N TYR A 298 17.72 -9.62 7.61
CA TYR A 298 17.49 -11.05 7.84
C TYR A 298 16.58 -11.71 6.79
N GLY A 299 16.11 -11.01 5.77
CA GLY A 299 15.02 -11.48 4.91
C GLY A 299 13.64 -11.32 5.56
N VAL A 300 12.59 -11.80 4.90
CA VAL A 300 11.22 -11.79 5.45
C VAL A 300 11.13 -12.90 6.52
N GLN A 301 10.90 -12.50 7.75
CA GLN A 301 10.88 -13.39 8.88
C GLN A 301 9.56 -14.13 9.03
N THR A 302 9.60 -15.34 9.61
CA THR A 302 8.42 -16.11 9.97
C THR A 302 7.74 -15.50 11.20
N PRO A 303 6.44 -15.78 11.43
CA PRO A 303 5.75 -15.34 12.65
C PRO A 303 6.46 -15.86 13.93
N ASP A 304 6.95 -17.11 13.93
CA ASP A 304 7.67 -17.67 15.07
C ASP A 304 8.94 -16.90 15.38
N TRP A 305 9.74 -16.56 14.35
CA TRP A 305 10.92 -15.73 14.54
C TRP A 305 10.57 -14.36 15.15
N ASN A 306 9.49 -13.74 14.70
CA ASN A 306 9.05 -12.45 15.24
C ASN A 306 8.63 -12.58 16.72
N ASP A 307 7.91 -13.63 17.08
CA ASP A 307 7.50 -13.87 18.47
C ASP A 307 8.72 -14.07 19.37
N ASP A 308 9.71 -14.86 18.93
CA ASP A 308 10.92 -15.18 19.70
C ASP A 308 11.89 -13.99 19.84
N HIS A 309 11.93 -13.10 18.85
CA HIS A 309 12.96 -12.06 18.77
C HIS A 309 12.45 -10.63 18.97
N LEU A 310 11.18 -10.38 18.64
CA LEU A 310 10.57 -9.06 18.75
C LEU A 310 9.59 -8.94 19.91
N ASP A 311 9.23 -10.05 20.56
CA ASP A 311 8.14 -10.10 21.55
C ASP A 311 6.78 -9.68 20.97
N GLY A 312 6.53 -10.09 19.71
CA GLY A 312 5.30 -9.79 18.99
C GLY A 312 5.26 -10.29 17.55
N SER A 313 4.09 -10.32 16.97
CA SER A 313 3.80 -10.94 15.67
C SER A 313 4.41 -10.24 14.43
N GLY A 314 5.10 -9.12 14.61
CA GLY A 314 5.76 -8.39 13.53
C GLY A 314 6.19 -6.98 13.93
N ALA A 315 6.90 -6.29 13.06
CA ALA A 315 7.50 -4.99 13.35
C ALA A 315 6.51 -3.84 13.56
N HIS A 316 5.26 -3.96 13.10
CA HIS A 316 4.21 -2.92 13.15
C HIS A 316 4.68 -1.51 12.74
N ASN A 317 5.69 -1.43 11.88
CA ASN A 317 6.22 -0.19 11.32
C ASN A 317 6.95 -0.53 10.01
N LEU A 318 6.63 0.20 8.94
CA LEU A 318 7.20 -0.06 7.60
C LEU A 318 8.73 0.04 7.58
N TRP A 319 9.29 1.07 8.23
CA TRP A 319 10.73 1.31 8.15
C TRP A 319 11.51 0.31 8.98
N VAL A 320 10.98 -0.05 10.15
CA VAL A 320 11.54 -1.12 10.99
C VAL A 320 11.51 -2.44 10.22
N MET A 321 10.38 -2.76 9.60
CA MET A 321 10.25 -3.96 8.76
C MET A 321 11.25 -3.95 7.60
N LEU A 322 11.38 -2.83 6.88
CA LEU A 322 12.35 -2.71 5.79
C LEU A 322 13.80 -2.89 6.26
N LEU A 323 14.16 -2.27 7.39
CA LEU A 323 15.50 -2.41 7.97
C LEU A 323 15.78 -3.82 8.47
N LEU A 324 14.82 -4.49 9.10
CA LEU A 324 14.95 -5.89 9.50
C LEU A 324 15.09 -6.82 8.31
N ASN A 325 14.21 -6.66 7.30
CA ASN A 325 14.14 -7.61 6.20
C ASN A 325 15.21 -7.39 5.12
N SER A 326 15.63 -6.15 4.89
CA SER A 326 16.50 -5.80 3.76
C SER A 326 17.67 -4.87 4.11
N GLY A 327 17.84 -4.58 5.39
CA GLY A 327 18.89 -3.73 5.90
C GLY A 327 18.90 -2.32 5.33
N MET A 328 19.99 -1.61 5.54
CA MET A 328 20.19 -0.26 4.99
C MET A 328 20.19 -0.25 3.45
N VAL A 329 20.74 -1.29 2.81
CA VAL A 329 20.78 -1.37 1.33
C VAL A 329 19.37 -1.38 0.74
N GLY A 330 18.49 -2.23 1.24
CA GLY A 330 17.10 -2.29 0.79
C GLY A 330 16.30 -1.03 1.17
N CYS A 331 16.50 -0.52 2.39
CA CYS A 331 15.80 0.65 2.89
C CYS A 331 16.17 1.93 2.08
N PHE A 332 17.46 2.21 1.87
CA PHE A 332 17.89 3.38 1.09
C PHE A 332 17.51 3.27 -0.39
N SER A 333 17.58 2.07 -0.96
CA SER A 333 17.13 1.85 -2.34
C SER A 333 15.62 2.09 -2.47
N PHE A 334 14.83 1.67 -1.48
CA PHE A 334 13.38 1.96 -1.43
C PHE A 334 13.12 3.47 -1.32
N ILE A 335 13.84 4.18 -0.45
CA ILE A 335 13.76 5.64 -0.33
C ILE A 335 14.10 6.31 -1.67
N ALA A 336 15.12 5.86 -2.38
CA ALA A 336 15.48 6.40 -3.69
C ALA A 336 14.35 6.24 -4.72
N ILE A 337 13.68 5.07 -4.75
CA ILE A 337 12.50 4.81 -5.60
C ILE A 337 11.36 5.75 -5.21
N MET A 338 11.07 5.89 -3.91
CA MET A 338 10.05 6.80 -3.40
C MET A 338 10.31 8.25 -3.80
N LEU A 339 11.54 8.73 -3.61
CA LEU A 339 11.93 10.10 -4.00
C LEU A 339 11.85 10.31 -5.52
N MET A 340 12.18 9.29 -6.32
CA MET A 340 12.00 9.32 -7.78
C MET A 340 10.53 9.50 -8.15
N ALA A 341 9.62 8.75 -7.51
CA ALA A 341 8.19 8.86 -7.75
C ALA A 341 7.66 10.26 -7.40
N VAL A 342 7.99 10.75 -6.20
CA VAL A 342 7.58 12.08 -5.73
C VAL A 342 8.17 13.20 -6.62
N ARG A 343 9.47 13.13 -6.94
CA ARG A 343 10.10 14.11 -7.83
C ARG A 343 9.42 14.16 -9.19
N ASN A 344 9.04 13.02 -9.75
CA ASN A 344 8.31 13.00 -11.02
C ASN A 344 6.94 13.67 -10.90
N ALA A 345 6.16 13.34 -9.86
CA ALA A 345 4.86 13.97 -9.60
C ALA A 345 4.98 15.49 -9.40
N LEU A 346 5.99 15.96 -8.65
CA LEU A 346 6.18 17.38 -8.36
C LEU A 346 6.59 18.24 -9.56
N ARG A 347 7.03 17.63 -10.67
CA ARG A 347 7.29 18.35 -11.93
C ARG A 347 6.02 18.92 -12.54
N VAL A 348 4.87 18.29 -12.25
CA VAL A 348 3.57 18.67 -12.78
C VAL A 348 2.71 19.27 -11.66
N LYS A 349 2.46 20.57 -11.73
CA LYS A 349 1.66 21.29 -10.72
C LYS A 349 0.16 21.10 -11.01
N SER A 350 -0.43 20.00 -10.53
CA SER A 350 -1.85 19.71 -10.71
C SER A 350 -2.49 19.19 -9.43
N ALA A 351 -3.81 19.27 -9.32
CA ALA A 351 -4.55 18.68 -8.20
C ALA A 351 -4.42 17.15 -8.18
N VAL A 352 -4.24 16.52 -9.35
CA VAL A 352 -4.04 15.09 -9.51
C VAL A 352 -2.73 14.65 -8.85
N THR A 353 -1.62 15.29 -9.22
CA THR A 353 -0.30 14.96 -8.64
C THR A 353 -0.21 15.31 -7.16
N THR A 354 -0.84 16.42 -6.75
CA THR A 354 -0.96 16.78 -5.34
C THR A 354 -1.69 15.69 -4.56
N THR A 355 -2.83 15.21 -5.08
CA THR A 355 -3.59 14.11 -4.45
C THR A 355 -2.71 12.87 -4.28
N ALA A 356 -2.00 12.47 -5.32
CA ALA A 356 -1.15 11.28 -5.27
C ALA A 356 -0.05 11.40 -4.19
N VAL A 357 0.65 12.55 -4.13
CA VAL A 357 1.70 12.80 -3.13
C VAL A 357 1.13 12.85 -1.70
N ILE A 358 0.00 13.53 -1.49
CA ILE A 358 -0.65 13.58 -0.17
C ILE A 358 -1.13 12.20 0.26
N SER A 359 -1.69 11.39 -0.67
CA SER A 359 -2.08 10.02 -0.36
C SER A 359 -0.88 9.16 0.06
N LEU A 360 0.29 9.37 -0.55
CA LEU A 360 1.53 8.73 -0.09
C LEU A 360 1.87 9.16 1.34
N CYS A 361 1.78 10.46 1.67
CA CYS A 361 1.99 10.91 3.05
C CYS A 361 1.02 10.24 4.02
N VAL A 362 -0.25 10.10 3.64
CA VAL A 362 -1.26 9.38 4.46
C VAL A 362 -0.85 7.93 4.68
N ILE A 363 -0.44 7.22 3.63
CA ILE A 363 0.04 5.83 3.76
C ILE A 363 1.27 5.74 4.65
N LEU A 364 2.21 6.67 4.55
CA LEU A 364 3.39 6.71 5.42
C LEU A 364 3.01 6.93 6.89
N VAL A 365 2.03 7.80 7.18
CA VAL A 365 1.50 7.96 8.55
C VAL A 365 0.86 6.66 9.06
N MET A 366 0.03 6.03 8.25
CA MET A 366 -0.57 4.74 8.62
C MET A 366 0.51 3.66 8.81
N SER A 367 1.53 3.66 7.97
CA SER A 367 2.67 2.71 8.02
C SER A 367 3.64 2.99 9.17
N PHE A 368 3.48 4.09 9.89
CA PHE A 368 4.20 4.33 11.14
C PHE A 368 3.74 3.38 12.25
N PHE A 369 2.44 3.03 12.22
CA PHE A 369 1.81 2.17 13.22
C PHE A 369 1.53 0.75 12.73
N GLU A 370 1.67 0.49 11.43
CA GLU A 370 1.41 -0.82 10.83
C GLU A 370 2.44 -1.14 9.73
N ALA A 371 2.87 -2.39 9.69
CA ALA A 371 3.69 -2.92 8.60
C ALA A 371 2.77 -3.46 7.49
N TYR A 372 2.35 -2.59 6.58
CA TYR A 372 1.55 -3.00 5.43
C TYR A 372 2.35 -3.81 4.43
N SER A 373 1.67 -4.69 3.68
CA SER A 373 2.29 -5.41 2.58
C SER A 373 2.93 -4.44 1.58
N LEU A 374 4.19 -4.70 1.24
CA LEU A 374 4.97 -3.88 0.32
C LEU A 374 4.32 -3.78 -1.07
N VAL A 375 3.52 -4.77 -1.48
CA VAL A 375 2.77 -4.72 -2.75
C VAL A 375 1.92 -3.46 -2.83
N TYR A 376 1.16 -3.15 -1.77
CA TYR A 376 0.33 -1.95 -1.73
C TYR A 376 1.16 -0.67 -1.72
N VAL A 377 2.26 -0.66 -0.96
CA VAL A 377 3.14 0.52 -0.89
C VAL A 377 3.74 0.80 -2.27
N PHE A 378 4.21 -0.23 -2.97
CA PHE A 378 4.70 -0.07 -4.35
C PHE A 378 3.60 0.36 -5.32
N LEU A 379 2.36 -0.13 -5.15
CA LEU A 379 1.22 0.34 -5.94
C LEU A 379 0.99 1.84 -5.73
N PHE A 380 1.06 2.34 -4.50
CA PHE A 380 0.98 3.78 -4.23
C PHE A 380 2.14 4.55 -4.87
N LEU A 381 3.36 4.04 -4.83
CA LEU A 381 4.50 4.66 -5.51
C LEU A 381 4.31 4.73 -7.03
N MET A 382 3.73 3.70 -7.64
CA MET A 382 3.36 3.71 -9.06
C MET A 382 2.27 4.75 -9.36
N ILE A 383 1.24 4.85 -8.51
CA ILE A 383 0.19 5.89 -8.63
C ILE A 383 0.83 7.27 -8.57
N VAL A 384 1.73 7.52 -7.61
CA VAL A 384 2.44 8.81 -7.49
C VAL A 384 3.24 9.10 -8.75
N TYR A 385 4.05 8.15 -9.21
CA TYR A 385 4.90 8.34 -10.38
C TYR A 385 4.10 8.63 -11.65
N TYR A 386 3.09 7.82 -11.93
CA TYR A 386 2.29 7.93 -13.15
C TYR A 386 1.22 9.03 -13.09
N SER A 387 0.90 9.58 -11.93
CA SER A 387 -0.01 10.71 -11.79
C SER A 387 0.43 11.94 -12.60
N ALA A 388 1.72 12.09 -12.84
CA ALA A 388 2.28 13.16 -13.65
C ALA A 388 1.84 13.11 -15.13
N LYS A 389 1.51 11.93 -15.65
CA LYS A 389 1.10 11.74 -17.05
C LYS A 389 -0.38 12.05 -17.32
N ILE A 390 -1.22 12.06 -16.28
CA ILE A 390 -2.67 12.29 -16.42
C ILE A 390 -2.98 13.70 -16.96
N PRO A 391 -2.40 14.80 -16.44
CA PRO A 391 -2.66 16.14 -16.95
C PRO A 391 -2.22 16.36 -18.40
N GLU A 392 -1.13 15.72 -18.85
CA GLU A 392 -0.64 15.82 -20.23
C GLU A 392 -1.63 15.25 -21.23
N GLN A 393 -2.29 14.14 -20.90
CA GLN A 393 -3.30 13.52 -21.77
C GLN A 393 -4.60 14.34 -21.83
N LEU A 394 -4.97 15.05 -20.76
CA LEU A 394 -6.15 15.92 -20.75
C LEU A 394 -5.99 17.15 -21.65
N THR A 395 -4.77 17.64 -21.85
CA THR A 395 -4.49 18.78 -22.73
C THR A 395 -4.48 18.40 -24.22
N VAL A 396 -4.28 17.10 -24.54
CA VAL A 396 -4.32 16.59 -25.90
C VAL A 396 -5.77 16.30 -26.35
N GLU A 397 -6.68 16.05 -25.40
CA GLU A 397 -8.10 15.76 -25.65
C GLU A 397 -9.00 17.05 -25.65
N SER A 398 -8.47 18.20 -25.22
CA SER A 398 -9.16 19.50 -25.25
C SER A 398 -8.83 20.31 -26.51
#